data_0bad4f70a3214d4c6deafc49194cfdc8
#
_entry.id   0bad4f70a3214d4c6deafc49194cfdc8
#
_cell.length_a   1.000
_cell.length_b   1.000
_cell.length_c   1.000
_cell.angle_alpha   90.00
_cell.angle_beta   90.00
_cell.angle_gamma   90.00
#
_symmetry.space_group_name_H-M   'P 1'
#
loop_
_entity.id
_entity.type
_entity.pdbx_description
1 polymer ?
#
loop_
_entity_poly.entity_id
_entity_poly.type
_entity_poly.pdbx_seq_one_letter_code
_entity_poly.pdbx_strand_id
1 'polypeptide(L)'
;MSSLKFMLAKDYIQGKHDVIGWYMSEKFDGYRACYCPKDKHFYSRQNKPFNAPEWFLQAMPPRLMDGELWIGRNRFQDMGAVRKKVPLDEEWFNITFQVYDMPEHPGTFEERLKELQRIVRLTRSKWKETRKSLPYPINKLDCPLICAKQIKMQNEEHMDRIYKKVIAEKGEGIMLKQPDSPYEGKRSNYLLKYKPAFDAEAIIIDYRMGEGKYKGLLGAFICKQLINHDTYSSVDENEDHIFSISGMDDAIRKSYKKTHPVGTII
;
A
#
# COMPACT_ATOMS: atom_id res chain seq x y z
N MET A 1 -15.99 -18.56 5.90
CA MET A 1 -16.09 -17.08 5.85
C MET A 1 -16.24 -16.61 4.43
N SER A 2 -17.09 -15.63 4.16
CA SER A 2 -17.05 -14.93 2.87
C SER A 2 -15.71 -14.20 2.76
N SER A 3 -15.02 -14.36 1.65
CA SER A 3 -13.76 -13.66 1.36
C SER A 3 -13.94 -12.14 1.48
N LEU A 4 -13.08 -11.47 2.23
CA LEU A 4 -13.06 -10.02 2.31
C LEU A 4 -12.74 -9.45 0.91
N LYS A 5 -13.55 -8.49 0.49
CA LYS A 5 -13.37 -7.82 -0.80
C LYS A 5 -12.85 -6.41 -0.58
N PHE A 6 -11.74 -6.09 -1.21
CA PHE A 6 -11.08 -4.80 -1.05
C PHE A 6 -11.40 -3.87 -2.23
N MET A 7 -11.65 -2.60 -1.91
CA MET A 7 -11.70 -1.56 -2.92
C MET A 7 -10.28 -1.29 -3.45
N LEU A 8 -10.08 -1.38 -4.76
CA LEU A 8 -8.77 -1.23 -5.40
C LEU A 8 -8.72 0.04 -6.24
N ALA A 9 -7.61 0.77 -6.14
CA ALA A 9 -7.41 2.00 -6.89
C ALA A 9 -7.10 1.75 -8.37
N LYS A 10 -7.53 2.69 -9.23
CA LYS A 10 -6.98 2.91 -10.56
C LYS A 10 -5.89 3.98 -10.51
N ASP A 11 -5.12 4.11 -11.58
CA ASP A 11 -4.14 5.18 -11.71
C ASP A 11 -4.85 6.52 -12.01
N TYR A 12 -4.44 7.58 -11.32
CA TYR A 12 -4.82 8.94 -11.68
C TYR A 12 -4.11 9.34 -12.97
N ILE A 13 -4.85 9.91 -13.90
CA ILE A 13 -4.32 10.45 -15.16
C ILE A 13 -4.76 11.90 -15.23
N GLN A 14 -3.79 12.81 -15.22
CA GLN A 14 -4.04 14.24 -15.33
C GLN A 14 -4.77 14.57 -16.63
N GLY A 15 -5.74 15.48 -16.56
CA GLY A 15 -6.56 15.87 -17.71
C GLY A 15 -7.66 14.87 -18.09
N LYS A 16 -7.66 13.66 -17.52
CA LYS A 16 -8.70 12.64 -17.75
C LYS A 16 -9.70 12.53 -16.60
N HIS A 17 -9.23 12.76 -15.37
CA HIS A 17 -10.07 12.62 -14.18
C HIS A 17 -10.34 13.99 -13.58
N ASP A 18 -11.60 14.34 -13.44
CA ASP A 18 -12.01 15.48 -12.60
C ASP A 18 -12.12 14.99 -11.15
N VAL A 19 -11.21 15.48 -10.33
CA VAL A 19 -11.08 15.07 -8.93
C VAL A 19 -11.21 16.24 -7.95
N ILE A 20 -11.65 17.43 -8.44
CA ILE A 20 -11.88 18.60 -7.57
C ILE A 20 -12.93 18.24 -6.52
N GLY A 21 -12.66 18.60 -5.27
CA GLY A 21 -13.51 18.24 -4.13
C GLY A 21 -13.35 16.84 -3.58
N TRP A 22 -12.52 15.97 -4.19
CA TRP A 22 -12.21 14.65 -3.65
C TRP A 22 -11.32 14.77 -2.41
N TYR A 23 -11.27 13.69 -1.63
CA TYR A 23 -10.34 13.58 -0.52
C TYR A 23 -8.99 13.08 -0.98
N MET A 24 -7.94 13.73 -0.49
CA MET A 24 -6.54 13.30 -0.65
C MET A 24 -6.03 12.71 0.65
N SER A 25 -5.29 11.61 0.56
CA SER A 25 -4.54 11.03 1.66
C SER A 25 -3.17 10.56 1.18
N GLU A 26 -2.23 10.36 2.09
CA GLU A 26 -0.96 9.72 1.76
C GLU A 26 -1.20 8.28 1.29
N LYS A 27 -0.46 7.87 0.27
CA LYS A 27 -0.35 6.48 -0.11
C LYS A 27 0.75 5.86 0.73
N PHE A 28 0.35 5.08 1.72
CA PHE A 28 1.30 4.39 2.60
C PHE A 28 1.98 3.24 1.86
N ASP A 29 3.29 3.13 2.04
CA ASP A 29 4.10 2.00 1.59
C ASP A 29 4.24 0.99 2.74
N GLY A 30 3.25 0.11 2.85
CA GLY A 30 3.14 -0.86 3.93
C GLY A 30 2.46 -2.16 3.48
N TYR A 31 1.85 -2.87 4.43
CA TYR A 31 1.01 -4.03 4.14
C TYR A 31 -0.46 -3.66 4.30
N ARG A 32 -1.19 -3.62 3.17
CA ARG A 32 -2.63 -3.45 3.25
C ARG A 32 -3.25 -4.55 4.08
N ALA A 33 -4.03 -4.16 5.06
CA ALA A 33 -4.66 -5.05 5.99
C ALA A 33 -6.11 -4.65 6.28
N CYS A 34 -6.98 -5.65 6.43
CA CYS A 34 -8.32 -5.46 6.93
C CYS A 34 -8.42 -6.11 8.30
N TYR A 35 -8.74 -5.34 9.33
CA TYR A 35 -9.02 -5.90 10.66
C TYR A 35 -10.44 -6.44 10.72
N CYS A 36 -10.57 -7.73 11.03
CA CYS A 36 -11.86 -8.41 11.23
C CYS A 36 -12.11 -8.61 12.73
N PRO A 37 -13.12 -7.95 13.31
CA PRO A 37 -13.39 -8.07 14.76
C PRO A 37 -13.95 -9.43 15.18
N LYS A 38 -14.58 -10.16 14.25
CA LYS A 38 -15.14 -11.50 14.54
C LYS A 38 -14.05 -12.50 14.90
N ASP A 39 -12.94 -12.43 14.20
CA ASP A 39 -11.81 -13.34 14.37
C ASP A 39 -10.69 -12.72 15.19
N LYS A 40 -10.76 -11.42 15.47
CA LYS A 40 -9.69 -10.61 16.04
C LYS A 40 -8.38 -10.78 15.27
N HIS A 41 -8.46 -10.73 13.93
CA HIS A 41 -7.33 -10.92 13.04
C HIS A 41 -7.25 -9.82 11.97
N PHE A 42 -6.04 -9.59 11.50
CA PHE A 42 -5.80 -8.84 10.27
C PHE A 42 -5.71 -9.79 9.07
N TYR A 43 -6.26 -9.37 7.95
CA TYR A 43 -6.22 -10.11 6.70
C TYR A 43 -5.59 -9.27 5.59
N SER A 44 -4.66 -9.88 4.87
CA SER A 44 -4.05 -9.28 3.68
C SER A 44 -5.07 -9.12 2.54
N ARG A 45 -4.71 -8.38 1.50
CA ARG A 45 -5.49 -8.26 0.25
C ARG A 45 -5.82 -9.61 -0.40
N GLN A 46 -5.03 -10.65 -0.13
CA GLN A 46 -5.25 -12.02 -0.61
C GLN A 46 -6.00 -12.91 0.39
N ASN A 47 -6.59 -12.30 1.42
CA ASN A 47 -7.27 -13.01 2.53
C ASN A 47 -6.36 -13.96 3.32
N LYS A 48 -5.05 -13.71 3.33
CA LYS A 48 -4.12 -14.42 4.21
C LYS A 48 -4.04 -13.69 5.55
N PRO A 49 -4.09 -14.40 6.69
CA PRO A 49 -4.01 -13.77 7.99
C PRO A 49 -2.62 -13.17 8.24
N PHE A 50 -2.60 -12.03 8.92
CA PHE A 50 -1.44 -11.48 9.59
C PHE A 50 -1.58 -11.68 11.08
N ASN A 51 -0.60 -12.30 11.69
CA ASN A 51 -0.59 -12.54 13.14
C ASN A 51 0.02 -11.32 13.83
N ALA A 52 -0.83 -10.55 14.49
CA ALA A 52 -0.40 -9.43 15.31
C ALA A 52 -0.33 -9.85 16.79
N PRO A 53 0.54 -9.22 17.62
CA PRO A 53 0.57 -9.47 19.04
C PRO A 53 -0.76 -9.11 19.72
N GLU A 54 -1.07 -9.80 20.82
CA GLU A 54 -2.33 -9.63 21.54
C GLU A 54 -2.56 -8.17 21.97
N TRP A 55 -1.54 -7.49 22.46
CA TRP A 55 -1.65 -6.08 22.85
C TRP A 55 -2.07 -5.17 21.69
N PHE A 56 -1.57 -5.46 20.48
CA PHE A 56 -1.92 -4.69 19.27
C PHE A 56 -3.39 -4.93 18.89
N LEU A 57 -3.85 -6.17 19.00
CA LEU A 57 -5.26 -6.54 18.74
C LEU A 57 -6.22 -5.92 19.77
N GLN A 58 -5.79 -5.78 21.02
CA GLN A 58 -6.56 -5.11 22.08
C GLN A 58 -6.76 -3.60 21.81
N ALA A 59 -5.90 -3.00 21.01
CA ALA A 59 -6.04 -1.61 20.59
C ALA A 59 -7.02 -1.42 19.42
N MET A 60 -7.63 -2.48 18.90
CA MET A 60 -8.54 -2.40 17.77
C MET A 60 -10.01 -2.32 18.22
N PRO A 61 -10.85 -1.53 17.52
CA PRO A 61 -12.27 -1.46 17.82
C PRO A 61 -13.05 -2.66 17.27
N PRO A 62 -14.25 -2.95 17.79
CA PRO A 62 -15.09 -4.04 17.30
C PRO A 62 -15.80 -3.69 15.99
N ARG A 63 -15.03 -3.29 14.97
CA ARG A 63 -15.50 -2.90 13.64
C ARG A 63 -14.56 -3.42 12.57
N LEU A 64 -15.10 -3.79 11.42
CA LEU A 64 -14.33 -4.12 10.23
C LEU A 64 -13.67 -2.84 9.70
N MET A 65 -12.35 -2.85 9.58
CA MET A 65 -11.57 -1.67 9.18
C MET A 65 -10.58 -2.01 8.09
N ASP A 66 -10.53 -1.18 7.06
CA ASP A 66 -9.58 -1.27 5.95
C ASP A 66 -8.50 -0.21 6.13
N GLY A 67 -7.25 -0.64 6.05
CA GLY A 67 -6.11 0.24 6.33
C GLY A 67 -4.78 -0.35 5.86
N GLU A 68 -3.72 0.26 6.35
CA GLU A 68 -2.34 -0.15 6.08
C GLU A 68 -1.60 -0.37 7.40
N LEU A 69 -0.99 -1.53 7.58
CA LEU A 69 0.06 -1.73 8.59
C LEU A 69 1.32 -1.03 8.08
N TRP A 70 1.83 -0.09 8.86
CA TRP A 70 2.87 0.83 8.40
C TRP A 70 3.84 1.21 9.53
N ILE A 71 5.11 1.35 9.19
CA ILE A 71 6.18 1.65 10.16
C ILE A 71 6.86 3.01 9.91
N GLY A 72 6.48 3.69 8.82
CA GLY A 72 7.10 4.95 8.40
C GLY A 72 7.49 4.94 6.94
N ARG A 73 7.79 6.13 6.39
CA ARG A 73 8.20 6.31 5.00
C ARG A 73 9.56 5.69 4.75
N ASN A 74 9.75 5.11 3.55
CA ASN A 74 10.99 4.47 3.12
C ASN A 74 11.49 3.36 4.07
N ARG A 75 10.55 2.68 4.74
CA ARG A 75 10.86 1.63 5.72
C ARG A 75 10.11 0.32 5.47
N PHE A 76 9.60 0.11 4.27
CA PHE A 76 8.87 -1.12 3.93
C PHE A 76 9.71 -2.39 4.20
N GLN A 77 11.02 -2.33 3.98
CA GLN A 77 11.93 -3.46 4.22
C GLN A 77 11.99 -3.86 5.71
N ASP A 78 11.70 -2.93 6.63
CA ASP A 78 11.69 -3.19 8.07
C ASP A 78 10.41 -3.91 8.54
N MET A 79 9.43 -4.13 7.65
CA MET A 79 8.13 -4.69 7.99
C MET A 79 8.07 -6.23 7.99
N GLY A 80 9.22 -6.89 8.09
CA GLY A 80 9.30 -8.36 8.12
C GLY A 80 8.45 -9.03 9.21
N ALA A 81 8.29 -8.35 10.35
CA ALA A 81 7.48 -8.81 11.48
C ALA A 81 6.04 -9.16 11.11
N VAL A 82 5.41 -8.38 10.20
CA VAL A 82 4.01 -8.58 9.77
C VAL A 82 3.78 -9.95 9.12
N ARG A 83 4.83 -10.55 8.56
CA ARG A 83 4.75 -11.83 7.84
C ARG A 83 5.08 -13.05 8.71
N LYS A 84 5.50 -12.85 9.96
CA LYS A 84 5.86 -13.94 10.87
C LYS A 84 4.64 -14.72 11.32
N LYS A 85 4.78 -16.03 11.46
CA LYS A 85 3.72 -16.89 12.01
C LYS A 85 3.52 -16.66 13.51
N VAL A 86 4.60 -16.38 14.23
CA VAL A 86 4.59 -16.06 15.65
C VAL A 86 5.09 -14.62 15.78
N PRO A 87 4.22 -13.66 16.15
CA PRO A 87 4.62 -12.28 16.32
C PRO A 87 5.39 -12.12 17.64
N LEU A 88 6.39 -11.24 17.64
CA LEU A 88 7.09 -10.79 18.84
C LEU A 88 6.64 -9.36 19.16
N ASP A 89 6.36 -9.09 20.42
CA ASP A 89 5.81 -7.79 20.86
C ASP A 89 6.67 -6.61 20.41
N GLU A 90 7.99 -6.71 20.63
CA GLU A 90 8.96 -5.65 20.34
C GLU A 90 9.08 -5.30 18.86
N GLU A 91 8.84 -6.26 17.98
CA GLU A 91 8.88 -6.02 16.53
C GLU A 91 7.69 -5.18 16.03
N TRP A 92 6.64 -5.08 16.84
CA TRP A 92 5.43 -4.33 16.52
C TRP A 92 5.36 -2.94 17.18
N PHE A 93 6.30 -2.58 18.04
CA PHE A 93 6.26 -1.30 18.78
C PHE A 93 6.23 -0.06 17.88
N ASN A 94 6.81 -0.15 16.69
CA ASN A 94 6.83 0.95 15.71
C ASN A 94 5.79 0.78 14.59
N ILE A 95 5.06 -0.34 14.56
CA ILE A 95 4.02 -0.58 13.56
C ILE A 95 2.74 0.10 14.00
N THR A 96 2.11 0.82 13.08
CA THR A 96 0.79 1.43 13.26
C THR A 96 -0.20 0.86 12.25
N PHE A 97 -1.47 0.88 12.57
CA PHE A 97 -2.54 0.61 11.63
C PHE A 97 -3.17 1.94 11.18
N GLN A 98 -2.80 2.37 9.98
CA GLN A 98 -3.30 3.58 9.33
C GLN A 98 -4.64 3.25 8.67
N VAL A 99 -5.73 3.43 9.38
CA VAL A 99 -7.05 3.08 8.89
C VAL A 99 -7.65 4.20 8.06
N TYR A 100 -8.20 3.85 6.89
CA TYR A 100 -8.71 4.83 5.93
C TYR A 100 -10.13 4.55 5.42
N ASP A 101 -10.73 3.39 5.75
CA ASP A 101 -12.12 3.11 5.38
C ASP A 101 -12.79 2.06 6.27
N MET A 102 -14.11 1.98 6.16
CA MET A 102 -14.98 1.02 6.87
C MET A 102 -15.86 0.28 5.86
N PRO A 103 -15.45 -0.92 5.38
CA PRO A 103 -16.12 -1.63 4.29
C PRO A 103 -17.59 -1.98 4.53
N GLU A 104 -17.99 -2.26 5.78
CA GLU A 104 -19.36 -2.65 6.13
C GLU A 104 -20.30 -1.46 6.40
N HIS A 105 -19.80 -0.24 6.45
CA HIS A 105 -20.64 0.93 6.64
C HIS A 105 -21.36 1.28 5.31
N PRO A 106 -22.69 1.35 5.28
CA PRO A 106 -23.45 1.45 4.02
C PRO A 106 -23.42 2.83 3.36
N GLY A 107 -22.94 3.86 4.06
CA GLY A 107 -22.97 5.25 3.59
C GLY A 107 -21.90 5.58 2.55
N THR A 108 -21.90 6.84 2.14
CA THR A 108 -20.88 7.46 1.30
C THR A 108 -19.50 7.46 1.99
N PHE A 109 -18.44 7.72 1.23
CA PHE A 109 -17.10 7.81 1.84
C PHE A 109 -17.04 8.91 2.91
N GLU A 110 -17.69 10.04 2.68
CA GLU A 110 -17.70 11.13 3.66
C GLU A 110 -18.39 10.74 4.97
N GLU A 111 -19.48 9.98 4.90
CA GLU A 111 -20.17 9.43 6.07
C GLU A 111 -19.30 8.38 6.77
N ARG A 112 -18.70 7.46 6.02
CA ARG A 112 -17.75 6.46 6.55
C ARG A 112 -16.57 7.12 7.24
N LEU A 113 -16.01 8.20 6.67
CA LEU A 113 -14.89 8.93 7.24
C LEU A 113 -15.26 9.60 8.57
N LYS A 114 -16.43 10.22 8.66
CA LYS A 114 -16.92 10.83 9.92
C LYS A 114 -17.03 9.78 11.03
N GLU A 115 -17.64 8.64 10.71
CA GLU A 115 -17.80 7.55 11.67
C GLU A 115 -16.45 6.92 12.04
N LEU A 116 -15.56 6.73 11.06
CA LEU A 116 -14.21 6.23 11.28
C LEU A 116 -13.43 7.12 12.25
N GLN A 117 -13.44 8.43 12.04
CA GLN A 117 -12.79 9.42 12.92
C GLN A 117 -13.36 9.37 14.34
N ARG A 118 -14.67 9.22 14.46
CA ARG A 118 -15.35 9.07 15.77
C ARG A 118 -14.86 7.82 16.51
N ILE A 119 -14.88 6.68 15.82
CA ILE A 119 -14.49 5.38 16.40
C ILE A 119 -13.01 5.40 16.78
N VAL A 120 -12.13 5.87 15.91
CA VAL A 120 -10.68 5.94 16.20
C VAL A 120 -10.43 6.81 17.42
N ARG A 121 -11.06 7.99 17.53
CA ARG A 121 -10.93 8.86 18.69
C ARG A 121 -11.35 8.15 19.99
N LEU A 122 -12.49 7.47 20.00
CA LEU A 122 -12.96 6.73 21.17
C LEU A 122 -12.03 5.57 21.54
N THR A 123 -11.57 4.82 20.54
CA THR A 123 -10.63 3.71 20.74
C THR A 123 -9.31 4.19 21.33
N ARG A 124 -8.75 5.28 20.81
CA ARG A 124 -7.53 5.91 21.34
C ARG A 124 -7.70 6.42 22.77
N SER A 125 -8.87 6.96 23.10
CA SER A 125 -9.18 7.35 24.48
C SER A 125 -9.23 6.14 25.40
N LYS A 126 -9.92 5.07 25.01
CA LYS A 126 -9.99 3.82 25.76
C LYS A 126 -8.61 3.17 25.95
N TRP A 127 -7.75 3.22 24.92
CA TRP A 127 -6.39 2.65 24.98
C TRP A 127 -5.57 3.22 26.14
N LYS A 128 -5.72 4.51 26.47
CA LYS A 128 -5.02 5.12 27.59
C LYS A 128 -5.28 4.41 28.92
N GLU A 129 -6.46 3.84 29.09
CA GLU A 129 -6.80 3.03 30.27
C GLU A 129 -6.38 1.58 30.08
N THR A 130 -6.69 0.96 28.95
CA THR A 130 -6.36 -0.44 28.65
C THR A 130 -4.87 -0.72 28.82
N ARG A 131 -3.99 0.15 28.28
CA ARG A 131 -2.55 -0.06 28.32
C ARG A 131 -1.95 -0.05 29.72
N LYS A 132 -2.62 0.56 30.72
CA LYS A 132 -2.12 0.61 32.10
C LYS A 132 -1.93 -0.77 32.74
N SER A 133 -2.72 -1.75 32.32
CA SER A 133 -2.63 -3.14 32.79
C SER A 133 -1.65 -4.01 32.01
N LEU A 134 -1.04 -3.46 30.95
CA LEU A 134 -0.09 -4.19 30.11
C LEU A 134 1.33 -4.09 30.67
N PRO A 135 2.21 -5.07 30.37
CA PRO A 135 3.60 -5.04 30.83
C PRO A 135 4.40 -3.89 30.20
N TYR A 136 5.50 -3.52 30.86
CA TYR A 136 6.48 -2.60 30.29
C TYR A 136 7.22 -3.28 29.09
N PRO A 137 7.50 -2.57 27.99
CA PRO A 137 7.24 -1.14 27.74
C PRO A 137 5.85 -0.86 27.09
N ILE A 138 5.02 -1.87 26.84
CA ILE A 138 3.73 -1.72 26.13
C ILE A 138 2.81 -0.69 26.81
N ASN A 139 2.81 -0.65 28.13
CA ASN A 139 2.04 0.33 28.91
C ASN A 139 2.44 1.81 28.67
N LYS A 140 3.54 2.05 27.98
CA LYS A 140 4.00 3.37 27.56
C LYS A 140 3.72 3.71 26.11
N LEU A 141 3.35 2.71 25.31
CA LEU A 141 3.12 2.90 23.87
C LEU A 141 1.83 3.71 23.62
N ASP A 142 1.87 4.52 22.59
CA ASP A 142 0.67 5.15 22.06
C ASP A 142 -0.24 4.11 21.38
N CYS A 143 -1.51 4.48 21.21
CA CYS A 143 -2.44 3.63 20.48
C CYS A 143 -1.96 3.43 19.04
N PRO A 144 -1.74 2.18 18.59
CA PRO A 144 -1.25 1.93 17.24
C PRO A 144 -2.32 2.18 16.15
N LEU A 145 -3.58 2.34 16.54
CA LEU A 145 -4.67 2.68 15.62
C LEU A 145 -4.66 4.18 15.31
N ILE A 146 -4.49 4.54 14.04
CA ILE A 146 -4.44 5.91 13.56
C ILE A 146 -5.43 6.08 12.40
N CYS A 147 -6.26 7.11 12.43
CA CYS A 147 -7.06 7.47 11.26
C CYS A 147 -6.17 8.19 10.25
N ALA A 148 -6.03 7.62 9.06
CA ALA A 148 -5.29 8.22 7.97
C ALA A 148 -5.85 9.62 7.65
N LYS A 149 -4.97 10.62 7.62
CA LYS A 149 -5.36 12.00 7.37
C LYS A 149 -5.99 12.13 5.98
N GLN A 150 -7.17 12.69 5.93
CA GLN A 150 -7.90 13.00 4.68
C GLN A 150 -8.00 14.51 4.52
N ILE A 151 -7.64 15.03 3.36
CA ILE A 151 -7.63 16.45 3.04
C ILE A 151 -8.53 16.67 1.84
N LYS A 152 -9.57 17.49 1.97
CA LYS A 152 -10.46 17.81 0.86
C LYS A 152 -9.73 18.68 -0.16
N MET A 153 -9.67 18.24 -1.40
CA MET A 153 -9.00 18.95 -2.47
C MET A 153 -9.80 20.19 -2.88
N GLN A 154 -9.11 21.31 -3.02
CA GLN A 154 -9.69 22.58 -3.41
C GLN A 154 -9.56 22.83 -4.92
N ASN A 155 -8.39 22.51 -5.47
CA ASN A 155 -8.04 22.68 -6.89
C ASN A 155 -6.80 21.81 -7.20
N GLU A 156 -6.40 21.78 -8.47
CA GLU A 156 -5.22 21.01 -8.91
C GLU A 156 -3.91 21.49 -8.27
N GLU A 157 -3.74 22.81 -8.09
CA GLU A 157 -2.54 23.37 -7.45
C GLU A 157 -2.41 22.89 -6.00
N HIS A 158 -3.55 22.79 -5.29
CA HIS A 158 -3.57 22.24 -3.93
C HIS A 158 -3.15 20.76 -3.94
N MET A 159 -3.64 19.98 -4.90
CA MET A 159 -3.24 18.58 -5.05
C MET A 159 -1.74 18.46 -5.33
N ASP A 160 -1.23 19.22 -6.30
CA ASP A 160 0.17 19.20 -6.69
C ASP A 160 1.09 19.57 -5.51
N ARG A 161 0.73 20.59 -4.74
CA ARG A 161 1.47 20.98 -3.53
C ARG A 161 1.52 19.84 -2.50
N ILE A 162 0.40 19.17 -2.23
CA ILE A 162 0.36 18.03 -1.29
C ILE A 162 1.16 16.86 -1.82
N TYR A 163 1.01 16.54 -3.11
CA TYR A 163 1.75 15.48 -3.78
C TYR A 163 3.26 15.73 -3.69
N LYS A 164 3.73 16.90 -4.12
CA LYS A 164 5.16 17.28 -4.07
C LYS A 164 5.72 17.22 -2.66
N LYS A 165 4.94 17.66 -1.65
CA LYS A 165 5.34 17.55 -0.24
C LYS A 165 5.54 16.09 0.17
N VAL A 166 4.59 15.20 -0.15
CA VAL A 166 4.70 13.77 0.18
C VAL A 166 5.93 13.15 -0.46
N ILE A 167 6.19 13.44 -1.75
CA ILE A 167 7.36 12.93 -2.46
C ILE A 167 8.67 13.48 -1.89
N ALA A 168 8.76 14.78 -1.62
CA ALA A 168 9.94 15.41 -1.01
C ALA A 168 10.28 14.80 0.36
N GLU A 169 9.26 14.37 1.09
CA GLU A 169 9.40 13.70 2.38
C GLU A 169 9.53 12.16 2.25
N LYS A 170 9.87 11.65 1.06
CA LYS A 170 10.07 10.22 0.76
C LYS A 170 8.83 9.33 0.92
N GLY A 171 7.62 9.90 0.78
CA GLY A 171 6.38 9.12 0.67
C GLY A 171 6.19 8.55 -0.73
N GLU A 172 5.35 7.52 -0.86
CA GLU A 172 5.11 6.82 -2.14
C GLU A 172 4.24 7.63 -3.13
N GLY A 173 3.40 8.53 -2.62
CA GLY A 173 2.43 9.29 -3.40
C GLY A 173 1.17 9.59 -2.62
N ILE A 174 0.09 9.88 -3.33
CA ILE A 174 -1.21 10.16 -2.72
C ILE A 174 -2.32 9.27 -3.28
N MET A 175 -3.36 9.10 -2.47
CA MET A 175 -4.63 8.48 -2.85
C MET A 175 -5.69 9.57 -2.99
N LEU A 176 -6.56 9.43 -3.99
CA LEU A 176 -7.70 10.31 -4.24
C LEU A 176 -8.96 9.50 -4.10
N LYS A 177 -9.92 9.97 -3.31
CA LYS A 177 -11.18 9.25 -3.04
C LYS A 177 -12.39 10.16 -3.15
N GLN A 178 -13.37 9.69 -3.92
CA GLN A 178 -14.59 10.46 -4.16
C GLN A 178 -15.49 10.50 -2.93
N PRO A 179 -15.95 11.69 -2.48
CA PRO A 179 -16.75 11.86 -1.26
C PRO A 179 -18.03 11.04 -1.22
N ASP A 180 -18.78 11.02 -2.32
CA ASP A 180 -20.10 10.40 -2.41
C ASP A 180 -20.06 8.92 -2.79
N SER A 181 -18.84 8.32 -2.81
CA SER A 181 -18.68 6.96 -3.29
C SER A 181 -19.08 5.91 -2.27
N PRO A 182 -19.70 4.79 -2.68
CA PRO A 182 -19.85 3.61 -1.87
C PRO A 182 -18.48 2.91 -1.70
N TYR A 183 -18.39 1.97 -0.75
CA TYR A 183 -17.26 1.04 -0.72
C TYR A 183 -17.52 -0.11 -1.70
N GLU A 184 -16.72 -0.21 -2.76
CA GLU A 184 -16.82 -1.27 -3.75
C GLU A 184 -15.69 -2.29 -3.57
N GLY A 185 -16.03 -3.54 -3.31
CA GLY A 185 -15.03 -4.62 -3.16
C GLY A 185 -14.39 -5.06 -4.48
N LYS A 186 -14.00 -4.12 -5.33
CA LYS A 186 -13.40 -4.33 -6.67
C LYS A 186 -12.48 -3.16 -7.03
N ARG A 187 -11.86 -3.21 -8.22
CA ARG A 187 -11.18 -2.05 -8.79
C ARG A 187 -12.21 -0.97 -9.17
N SER A 188 -12.06 0.21 -8.58
CA SER A 188 -13.08 1.26 -8.62
C SER A 188 -12.56 2.54 -9.27
N ASN A 189 -13.46 3.28 -9.93
CA ASN A 189 -13.21 4.62 -10.43
C ASN A 189 -13.27 5.68 -9.31
N TYR A 190 -13.82 5.33 -8.15
CA TYR A 190 -13.97 6.23 -7.01
C TYR A 190 -12.74 6.29 -6.10
N LEU A 191 -11.72 5.51 -6.43
CA LEU A 191 -10.44 5.48 -5.72
C LEU A 191 -9.31 5.50 -6.74
N LEU A 192 -8.51 6.55 -6.73
CA LEU A 192 -7.36 6.70 -7.62
C LEU A 192 -6.07 6.78 -6.81
N LYS A 193 -4.97 6.34 -7.39
CA LYS A 193 -3.62 6.52 -6.85
C LYS A 193 -2.83 7.42 -7.78
N TYR A 194 -2.10 8.36 -7.20
CA TYR A 194 -1.15 9.22 -7.89
C TYR A 194 0.22 9.06 -7.24
N LYS A 195 1.12 8.48 -7.98
CA LYS A 195 2.50 8.22 -7.57
C LYS A 195 3.46 8.52 -8.71
N PRO A 196 4.75 8.77 -8.44
CA PRO A 196 5.73 8.95 -9.50
C PRO A 196 5.75 7.72 -10.42
N ALA A 197 5.76 7.97 -11.71
CA ALA A 197 6.20 7.00 -12.70
C ALA A 197 7.66 7.31 -12.99
N PHE A 198 8.52 6.34 -12.78
CA PHE A 198 9.92 6.43 -13.19
C PHE A 198 10.05 5.61 -14.46
N ASP A 199 10.41 6.25 -15.53
CA ASP A 199 10.82 5.56 -16.74
C ASP A 199 12.32 5.28 -16.62
N ALA A 200 12.72 4.05 -16.82
CA ALA A 200 14.11 3.63 -16.85
C ALA A 200 14.29 2.70 -18.05
N GLU A 201 15.39 2.87 -18.74
CA GLU A 201 15.78 1.98 -19.82
C GLU A 201 16.58 0.81 -19.26
N ALA A 202 16.37 -0.36 -19.82
CA ALA A 202 17.11 -1.55 -19.48
C ALA A 202 17.41 -2.38 -20.73
N ILE A 203 18.60 -2.98 -20.76
CA ILE A 203 18.96 -3.93 -21.83
C ILE A 203 18.63 -5.36 -21.39
N ILE A 204 17.99 -6.12 -22.26
CA ILE A 204 17.76 -7.54 -22.04
C ILE A 204 19.08 -8.28 -22.18
N ILE A 205 19.49 -8.99 -21.12
CA ILE A 205 20.75 -9.74 -21.08
C ILE A 205 20.52 -11.26 -21.10
N ASP A 206 19.33 -11.73 -20.68
CA ASP A 206 18.98 -13.16 -20.67
C ASP A 206 17.46 -13.35 -20.51
N TYR A 207 17.02 -14.60 -20.53
CA TYR A 207 15.64 -15.04 -20.39
C TYR A 207 15.49 -16.05 -19.26
N ARG A 208 14.43 -15.91 -18.47
CA ARG A 208 13.98 -16.95 -17.54
C ARG A 208 12.71 -17.59 -18.07
N MET A 209 12.71 -18.92 -18.17
CA MET A 209 11.55 -19.67 -18.62
C MET A 209 10.43 -19.65 -17.58
N GLY A 210 9.20 -19.72 -18.05
CA GLY A 210 8.02 -19.74 -17.20
C GLY A 210 7.76 -21.10 -16.56
N GLU A 211 7.02 -21.06 -15.46
CA GLU A 211 6.56 -22.24 -14.72
C GLU A 211 5.03 -22.31 -14.72
N GLY A 212 4.48 -23.46 -14.32
CA GLY A 212 3.05 -23.69 -14.25
C GLY A 212 2.36 -23.46 -15.60
N LYS A 213 1.39 -22.54 -15.67
CA LYS A 213 0.65 -22.21 -16.91
C LYS A 213 1.53 -21.61 -18.02
N TYR A 214 2.70 -21.12 -17.67
CA TYR A 214 3.67 -20.55 -18.61
C TYR A 214 4.83 -21.49 -18.96
N LYS A 215 4.75 -22.78 -18.59
CA LYS A 215 5.77 -23.76 -18.95
C LYS A 215 5.97 -23.81 -20.46
N GLY A 216 7.22 -23.66 -20.90
CA GLY A 216 7.58 -23.60 -22.33
C GLY A 216 7.45 -22.22 -22.98
N LEU A 217 7.01 -21.20 -22.23
CA LEU A 217 6.95 -19.81 -22.65
C LEU A 217 7.93 -18.96 -21.83
N LEU A 218 8.12 -17.69 -22.22
CA LEU A 218 8.92 -16.75 -21.45
C LEU A 218 8.28 -16.50 -20.07
N GLY A 219 9.04 -16.68 -19.00
CA GLY A 219 8.67 -16.31 -17.63
C GLY A 219 9.01 -14.88 -17.33
N ALA A 220 10.26 -14.47 -17.59
CA ALA A 220 10.73 -13.10 -17.38
C ALA A 220 11.90 -12.79 -18.34
N PHE A 221 12.04 -11.52 -18.71
CA PHE A 221 13.29 -10.95 -19.18
C PHE A 221 14.23 -10.75 -18.01
N ILE A 222 15.50 -11.11 -18.16
CA ILE A 222 16.57 -10.70 -17.26
C ILE A 222 17.20 -9.46 -17.87
N CYS A 223 17.18 -8.36 -17.15
CA CYS A 223 17.56 -7.06 -17.64
C CYS A 223 18.66 -6.43 -16.77
N LYS A 224 19.55 -5.68 -17.41
CA LYS A 224 20.50 -4.79 -16.74
C LYS A 224 20.02 -3.36 -16.95
N GLN A 225 19.91 -2.59 -15.87
CA GLN A 225 19.53 -1.18 -15.96
C GLN A 225 20.58 -0.38 -16.73
N LEU A 226 20.13 0.46 -17.67
CA LEU A 226 20.97 1.46 -18.32
C LEU A 226 20.93 2.75 -17.49
N ILE A 227 22.07 3.16 -16.97
CA ILE A 227 22.21 4.38 -16.18
C ILE A 227 22.49 5.52 -17.16
N ASN A 228 21.53 6.41 -17.38
CA ASN A 228 21.79 7.69 -18.01
C ASN A 228 22.51 8.59 -17.02
N HIS A 229 23.74 8.95 -17.31
CA HIS A 229 24.62 9.76 -16.46
C HIS A 229 24.06 11.13 -16.05
N ASP A 230 22.98 11.61 -16.64
CA ASP A 230 22.45 12.96 -16.43
C ASP A 230 21.43 13.10 -15.29
N THR A 231 20.97 12.02 -14.65
CA THR A 231 19.87 12.10 -13.66
C THR A 231 20.09 11.41 -12.32
N TYR A 232 21.20 10.69 -12.10
CA TYR A 232 21.47 10.04 -10.80
C TYR A 232 22.95 10.21 -10.37
N SER A 233 23.21 11.23 -9.58
CA SER A 233 24.37 11.27 -8.69
C SER A 233 24.08 10.37 -7.49
N SER A 234 24.91 9.34 -7.30
CA SER A 234 24.98 8.43 -6.13
C SER A 234 24.25 7.08 -6.24
N VAL A 235 24.56 6.30 -7.25
CA VAL A 235 24.47 4.84 -7.13
C VAL A 235 25.89 4.31 -7.24
N ASP A 236 26.27 3.45 -6.30
CA ASP A 236 27.59 2.82 -6.21
C ASP A 236 27.97 2.20 -7.57
N GLU A 237 29.05 2.64 -8.17
CA GLU A 237 29.46 2.26 -9.54
C GLU A 237 29.81 0.77 -9.68
N ASN A 238 29.70 -0.02 -8.59
CA ASN A 238 30.17 -1.41 -8.51
C ASN A 238 29.08 -2.47 -8.47
N GLU A 239 27.78 -2.13 -8.42
CA GLU A 239 26.73 -3.15 -8.49
C GLU A 239 26.06 -3.16 -9.87
N ASP A 240 26.22 -4.27 -10.61
CA ASP A 240 25.43 -4.58 -11.80
C ASP A 240 23.96 -4.74 -11.41
N HIS A 241 23.14 -3.68 -11.59
CA HIS A 241 21.70 -3.72 -11.31
C HIS A 241 20.99 -4.63 -12.31
N ILE A 242 21.02 -5.93 -12.02
CA ILE A 242 20.31 -6.97 -12.77
C ILE A 242 18.96 -7.22 -12.08
N PHE A 243 17.89 -7.18 -12.86
CA PHE A 243 16.54 -7.43 -12.37
C PHE A 243 15.70 -8.20 -13.40
N SER A 244 14.52 -8.62 -13.01
CA SER A 244 13.62 -9.40 -13.86
C SER A 244 12.33 -8.67 -14.15
N ILE A 245 11.92 -8.63 -15.42
CA ILE A 245 10.61 -8.11 -15.85
C ILE A 245 9.73 -9.29 -16.25
N SER A 246 8.60 -9.46 -15.57
CA SER A 246 7.65 -10.56 -15.79
C SER A 246 6.23 -10.11 -16.17
N GLY A 247 5.94 -8.81 -16.13
CA GLY A 247 4.62 -8.21 -16.35
C GLY A 247 4.23 -8.03 -17.82
N MET A 248 4.57 -8.98 -18.69
CA MET A 248 4.26 -8.94 -20.13
C MET A 248 3.01 -9.76 -20.47
N ASP A 249 2.39 -9.46 -21.60
CA ASP A 249 1.26 -10.22 -22.15
C ASP A 249 1.67 -11.57 -22.75
N ASP A 250 0.69 -12.41 -23.06
CA ASP A 250 0.91 -13.75 -23.58
C ASP A 250 1.45 -13.74 -25.02
N ALA A 251 1.23 -12.68 -25.79
CA ALA A 251 1.75 -12.52 -27.15
C ALA A 251 3.28 -12.34 -27.10
N ILE A 252 3.76 -11.47 -26.23
CA ILE A 252 5.19 -11.26 -26.00
C ILE A 252 5.84 -12.53 -25.50
N ARG A 253 5.19 -13.25 -24.55
CA ARG A 253 5.72 -14.54 -24.03
C ARG A 253 5.97 -15.60 -25.11
N LYS A 254 5.14 -15.61 -26.15
CA LYS A 254 5.26 -16.56 -27.27
C LYS A 254 6.28 -16.13 -28.31
N SER A 255 6.44 -14.83 -28.54
CA SER A 255 7.24 -14.28 -29.66
C SER A 255 8.56 -13.67 -29.22
N TYR A 256 8.91 -13.69 -27.92
CA TYR A 256 9.99 -12.92 -27.31
C TYR A 256 11.34 -13.01 -28.04
N LYS A 257 11.73 -14.20 -28.50
CA LYS A 257 13.01 -14.37 -29.22
C LYS A 257 13.09 -13.53 -30.49
N LYS A 258 11.93 -13.32 -31.14
CA LYS A 258 11.84 -12.54 -32.39
C LYS A 258 11.62 -11.06 -32.10
N THR A 259 10.79 -10.73 -31.13
CA THR A 259 10.36 -9.36 -30.86
C THR A 259 11.26 -8.63 -29.87
N HIS A 260 11.89 -9.38 -28.96
CA HIS A 260 12.73 -8.84 -27.88
C HIS A 260 13.97 -9.73 -27.68
N PRO A 261 14.86 -9.83 -28.70
CA PRO A 261 16.11 -10.59 -28.58
C PRO A 261 17.00 -9.99 -27.48
N VAL A 262 17.93 -10.81 -26.95
CA VAL A 262 19.00 -10.32 -26.07
C VAL A 262 19.72 -9.15 -26.73
N GLY A 263 19.98 -8.08 -25.98
CA GLY A 263 20.49 -6.80 -26.46
C GLY A 263 19.41 -5.76 -26.81
N THR A 264 18.11 -6.13 -26.75
CA THR A 264 17.03 -5.15 -26.91
C THR A 264 16.95 -4.23 -25.70
N ILE A 265 16.84 -2.92 -25.94
CA ILE A 265 16.54 -1.91 -24.91
C ILE A 265 15.02 -1.82 -24.76
N ILE A 266 14.52 -1.85 -23.55
CA ILE A 266 13.11 -1.80 -23.19
C ILE A 266 12.86 -0.82 -22.06
#